data_e741107ef9087618ca80beadb638609a
#
_entry.id   e741107ef9087618ca80beadb638609a
#
_cell.length_a   1.000
_cell.length_b   1.000
_cell.length_c   1.000
_cell.angle_alpha   90.00
_cell.angle_beta   90.00
_cell.angle_gamma   90.00
#
_symmetry.space_group_name_H-M   'P 1'
#
loop_
_entity.id
_entity.type
_entity.pdbx_description
1 polymer ?
#
loop_
_entity_poly.entity_id
_entity_poly.type
_entity_poly.pdbx_seq_one_letter_code
_entity_poly.pdbx_strand_id
1 'polypeptide(L)'
;MSTRPLGFGDTASSGVPRCWLVTADVCLAATVRSLWSVGGGPAGLHPAPSRSMDWRVFDNGRAVLEQFFLDPPDLLLVSAALPDMSGVSLIQLVKGENVYRQVATLLALNAHDVAGVDWPGVEADDFMVLPAAPVPVAGAPEGAGCTPLPPPLATELSARIELALTRAGRALDASPLTRLPGNTSIIKFIQGLIDRRMDFALAYADLDNFKAFNDKYGFSRGDEVLMLTARLLATTVREVRGQPAFVGHVGGDDYVFVTPVDEAEDACRRVVGAFDAIVPGFYDADDRERGAIVAHDRQGQVRTFPLMAVSIAVVCNRPSAGLSLAHYGEASYRASQVKKLAKDRTGSCYVFDRRQA
;
A
#
# COMPACT_ATOMS: atom_id res chain seq x y z
N MET A 1 -24.94 11.97 -31.08
CA MET A 1 -24.37 12.55 -29.85
C MET A 1 -23.74 11.40 -29.09
N SER A 2 -22.43 11.27 -29.22
CA SER A 2 -21.63 10.16 -28.66
C SER A 2 -21.11 10.58 -27.32
N THR A 3 -21.57 9.95 -26.26
CA THR A 3 -21.04 10.11 -24.88
C THR A 3 -19.76 9.28 -24.77
N ARG A 4 -18.60 9.95 -24.76
CA ARG A 4 -17.33 9.34 -24.34
C ARG A 4 -17.41 9.00 -22.85
N PRO A 5 -16.98 7.80 -22.43
CA PRO A 5 -16.80 7.51 -21.02
C PRO A 5 -15.62 8.34 -20.49
N LEU A 6 -15.80 8.92 -19.32
CA LEU A 6 -14.73 9.55 -18.54
C LEU A 6 -13.67 8.49 -18.23
N GLY A 7 -12.59 8.50 -18.97
CA GLY A 7 -11.41 7.71 -18.67
C GLY A 7 -10.82 8.22 -17.35
N PHE A 8 -10.76 7.35 -16.35
CA PHE A 8 -9.82 7.52 -15.25
C PHE A 8 -8.42 7.51 -15.86
N GLY A 9 -7.81 8.69 -15.94
CA GLY A 9 -6.48 8.86 -16.48
C GLY A 9 -5.49 7.99 -15.68
N ASP A 10 -4.71 7.20 -16.40
CA ASP A 10 -3.46 6.61 -15.95
C ASP A 10 -2.53 7.74 -15.46
N THR A 11 -2.65 8.10 -14.19
CA THR A 11 -1.62 8.87 -13.49
C THR A 11 -0.62 7.91 -12.86
N ALA A 12 0.09 7.14 -13.67
CA ALA A 12 1.45 6.74 -13.36
C ALA A 12 2.29 8.03 -13.42
N SER A 13 2.12 8.90 -12.40
CA SER A 13 2.85 10.13 -12.24
C SER A 13 4.32 9.84 -12.00
N SER A 14 5.17 10.60 -12.61
CA SER A 14 6.57 10.85 -12.25
C SER A 14 6.76 10.63 -10.75
N GLY A 15 7.66 9.73 -10.33
CA GLY A 15 7.81 9.25 -8.94
C GLY A 15 8.14 10.31 -7.85
N VAL A 16 7.78 11.58 -8.07
CA VAL A 16 7.94 12.72 -7.15
C VAL A 16 6.61 12.99 -6.46
N PRO A 17 6.50 12.83 -5.11
CA PRO A 17 5.29 13.11 -4.36
C PRO A 17 4.88 14.58 -4.47
N ARG A 18 3.59 14.82 -4.65
CA ARG A 18 2.98 16.16 -4.64
C ARG A 18 2.56 16.50 -3.22
N CYS A 19 3.16 17.55 -2.66
CA CYS A 19 2.94 17.95 -1.30
C CYS A 19 2.35 19.37 -1.26
N TRP A 20 1.32 19.56 -0.46
CA TRP A 20 0.71 20.88 -0.26
C TRP A 20 0.95 21.36 1.16
N LEU A 21 1.44 22.59 1.28
CA LEU A 21 1.57 23.31 2.53
C LEU A 21 0.48 24.39 2.61
N VAL A 22 -0.32 24.35 3.67
CA VAL A 22 -1.37 25.34 3.95
C VAL A 22 -0.99 26.10 5.19
N THR A 23 -0.52 27.32 5.03
CA THR A 23 -0.05 28.15 6.15
C THR A 23 0.00 29.62 5.80
N ALA A 24 -0.36 30.47 6.74
CA ALA A 24 -0.07 31.89 6.71
C ALA A 24 1.30 32.23 7.35
N ASP A 25 1.97 31.22 7.94
CA ASP A 25 3.30 31.40 8.55
C ASP A 25 4.39 31.39 7.46
N VAL A 26 4.92 32.58 7.20
CA VAL A 26 5.99 32.80 6.21
C VAL A 26 7.26 32.02 6.55
N CYS A 27 7.55 31.85 7.85
CA CYS A 27 8.75 31.13 8.33
C CYS A 27 8.65 29.64 8.08
N LEU A 28 7.47 29.03 8.34
CA LEU A 28 7.22 27.65 8.00
C LEU A 28 7.30 27.42 6.49
N ALA A 29 6.68 28.31 5.71
CA ALA A 29 6.72 28.23 4.25
C ALA A 29 8.16 28.34 3.69
N ALA A 30 8.97 29.25 4.22
CA ALA A 30 10.37 29.41 3.84
C ALA A 30 11.21 28.16 4.23
N THR A 31 10.97 27.60 5.42
CA THR A 31 11.65 26.39 5.89
C THR A 31 11.34 25.19 4.98
N VAL A 32 10.08 24.93 4.70
CA VAL A 32 9.68 23.83 3.82
C VAL A 32 10.30 24.00 2.44
N ARG A 33 10.24 25.20 1.86
CA ARG A 33 10.90 25.48 0.58
C ARG A 33 12.40 25.22 0.61
N SER A 34 13.09 25.63 1.69
CA SER A 34 14.54 25.44 1.81
C SER A 34 14.96 23.97 1.96
N LEU A 35 14.15 23.16 2.65
CA LEU A 35 14.43 21.73 2.84
C LEU A 35 14.34 20.92 1.55
N TRP A 36 13.46 21.31 0.62
CA TRP A 36 13.22 20.58 -0.64
C TRP A 36 13.57 21.37 -1.90
N SER A 37 14.28 22.52 -1.79
CA SER A 37 14.80 23.21 -2.98
C SER A 37 15.89 22.38 -3.67
N VAL A 38 15.81 22.35 -5.01
CA VAL A 38 16.84 21.72 -5.85
C VAL A 38 18.15 22.50 -5.68
N GLY A 39 19.12 21.90 -4.96
CA GLY A 39 20.43 22.52 -4.73
C GLY A 39 20.97 22.44 -3.30
N GLY A 40 20.23 21.82 -2.38
CA GLY A 40 20.69 21.64 -1.00
C GLY A 40 20.64 22.94 -0.20
N GLY A 41 19.99 22.90 0.98
CA GLY A 41 20.13 23.94 1.98
C GLY A 41 21.62 24.15 2.34
N PRO A 42 21.97 25.16 3.16
CA PRO A 42 23.36 25.52 3.46
C PRO A 42 24.12 24.28 3.87
N ALA A 43 25.23 24.04 3.16
CA ALA A 43 26.06 22.85 3.29
C ALA A 43 26.36 22.50 4.76
N GLY A 44 25.91 21.35 5.21
CA GLY A 44 26.34 20.74 6.47
C GLY A 44 25.36 20.74 7.65
N LEU A 45 24.13 21.27 7.54
CA LEU A 45 23.20 21.42 8.67
C LEU A 45 22.06 20.37 8.74
N HIS A 46 21.73 19.71 7.62
CA HIS A 46 20.66 18.69 7.59
C HIS A 46 21.04 17.52 6.69
N PRO A 47 20.68 16.27 7.02
CA PRO A 47 20.66 15.21 6.03
C PRO A 47 19.69 15.62 4.93
N ALA A 48 20.13 15.57 3.67
CA ALA A 48 19.24 15.83 2.53
C ALA A 48 18.03 14.88 2.61
N PRO A 49 16.81 15.36 2.31
CA PRO A 49 15.64 14.49 2.25
C PRO A 49 15.91 13.33 1.29
N SER A 50 15.40 12.16 1.63
CA SER A 50 15.66 10.90 0.90
C SER A 50 15.14 10.93 -0.55
N ARG A 51 14.20 11.86 -0.85
CA ARG A 51 13.61 12.07 -2.17
C ARG A 51 13.22 13.52 -2.42
N SER A 52 13.16 13.91 -3.70
CA SER A 52 12.57 15.18 -4.11
C SER A 52 11.05 15.17 -3.89
N MET A 53 10.45 16.33 -3.63
CA MET A 53 9.01 16.53 -3.47
C MET A 53 8.58 17.78 -4.24
N ASP A 54 7.40 17.73 -4.85
CA ASP A 54 6.78 18.89 -5.52
C ASP A 54 5.86 19.61 -4.53
N TRP A 55 6.24 20.83 -4.12
CA TRP A 55 5.54 21.61 -3.12
C TRP A 55 4.72 22.72 -3.71
N ARG A 56 3.41 22.77 -3.37
CA ARG A 56 2.56 23.94 -3.54
C ARG A 56 2.24 24.56 -2.18
N VAL A 57 2.20 25.88 -2.11
CA VAL A 57 1.92 26.61 -0.86
C VAL A 57 0.64 27.42 -1.04
N PHE A 58 -0.26 27.28 -0.06
CA PHE A 58 -1.53 27.99 0.05
C PHE A 58 -1.53 28.76 1.37
N ASP A 59 -2.11 29.95 1.38
CA ASP A 59 -2.21 30.83 2.54
C ASP A 59 -3.55 30.73 3.29
N ASN A 60 -4.54 30.02 2.71
CA ASN A 60 -5.87 29.85 3.29
C ASN A 60 -6.48 28.51 2.89
N GLY A 61 -7.48 28.05 3.67
CA GLY A 61 -8.13 26.76 3.47
C GLY A 61 -9.05 26.70 2.26
N ARG A 62 -9.71 27.82 1.92
CA ARG A 62 -10.64 27.89 0.79
C ARG A 62 -9.93 27.65 -0.54
N ALA A 63 -8.77 28.27 -0.75
CA ALA A 63 -7.96 28.05 -1.95
C ALA A 63 -7.53 26.59 -2.11
N VAL A 64 -7.28 25.90 -0.99
CA VAL A 64 -7.02 24.44 -0.99
C VAL A 64 -8.24 23.69 -1.48
N LEU A 65 -9.42 23.89 -0.88
CA LEU A 65 -10.63 23.15 -1.21
C LEU A 65 -11.05 23.31 -2.67
N GLU A 66 -10.85 24.49 -3.27
CA GLU A 66 -11.15 24.75 -4.69
C GLU A 66 -10.31 23.88 -5.63
N GLN A 67 -9.09 23.53 -5.26
CA GLN A 67 -8.18 22.71 -6.08
C GLN A 67 -8.12 21.25 -5.65
N PHE A 68 -8.35 20.96 -4.38
CA PHE A 68 -8.14 19.64 -3.79
C PHE A 68 -8.92 18.52 -4.49
N PHE A 69 -10.19 18.79 -4.82
CA PHE A 69 -11.06 17.79 -5.45
C PHE A 69 -10.76 17.56 -6.95
N LEU A 70 -10.00 18.48 -7.56
CA LEU A 70 -9.59 18.38 -8.98
C LEU A 70 -8.24 17.67 -9.14
N ASP A 71 -7.30 17.94 -8.23
CA ASP A 71 -5.93 17.44 -8.31
C ASP A 71 -5.34 17.22 -6.90
N PRO A 72 -5.80 16.18 -6.15
CA PRO A 72 -5.41 15.96 -4.76
C PRO A 72 -3.91 15.69 -4.62
N PRO A 73 -3.25 16.18 -3.54
CA PRO A 73 -1.86 15.90 -3.24
C PRO A 73 -1.69 14.51 -2.62
N ASP A 74 -0.45 14.05 -2.53
CA ASP A 74 -0.08 12.85 -1.77
C ASP A 74 0.04 13.16 -0.26
N LEU A 75 0.37 14.43 0.08
CA LEU A 75 0.48 14.92 1.46
C LEU A 75 -0.04 16.35 1.58
N LEU A 76 -0.76 16.59 2.68
CA LEU A 76 -1.26 17.89 3.08
C LEU A 76 -0.68 18.26 4.47
N LEU A 77 0.24 19.24 4.50
CA LEU A 77 0.77 19.84 5.74
C LEU A 77 -0.02 21.12 6.02
N VAL A 78 -0.72 21.17 7.15
CA VAL A 78 -1.67 22.23 7.48
C VAL A 78 -1.31 22.88 8.81
N SER A 79 -1.20 24.21 8.85
CA SER A 79 -1.16 24.97 10.11
C SER A 79 -2.51 24.96 10.81
N ALA A 80 -2.52 24.77 12.12
CA ALA A 80 -3.75 24.74 12.91
C ALA A 80 -4.57 26.03 12.80
N ALA A 81 -3.90 27.16 12.73
CA ALA A 81 -4.51 28.48 12.55
C ALA A 81 -4.35 28.92 11.09
N LEU A 82 -5.45 29.07 10.36
CA LEU A 82 -5.52 29.68 9.04
C LEU A 82 -6.39 30.94 9.10
N PRO A 83 -6.24 31.86 8.15
CA PRO A 83 -6.99 33.13 8.18
C PRO A 83 -8.52 32.98 8.06
N ASP A 84 -8.98 31.94 7.38
CA ASP A 84 -10.38 31.74 7.00
C ASP A 84 -11.07 30.57 7.71
N MET A 85 -10.30 29.61 8.24
CA MET A 85 -10.84 28.46 8.99
C MET A 85 -9.76 27.85 9.89
N SER A 86 -10.14 26.89 10.78
CA SER A 86 -9.14 26.12 11.48
C SER A 86 -8.54 25.04 10.59
N GLY A 87 -7.24 24.75 10.76
CA GLY A 87 -6.58 23.67 10.03
C GLY A 87 -7.18 22.29 10.35
N VAL A 88 -7.70 22.11 11.57
CA VAL A 88 -8.45 20.89 11.96
C VAL A 88 -9.72 20.75 11.12
N SER A 89 -10.50 21.84 10.95
CA SER A 89 -11.71 21.82 10.12
C SER A 89 -11.40 21.53 8.66
N LEU A 90 -10.30 22.06 8.12
CA LEU A 90 -9.85 21.74 6.77
C LEU A 90 -9.54 20.24 6.62
N ILE A 91 -8.81 19.66 7.58
CA ILE A 91 -8.48 18.22 7.56
C ILE A 91 -9.74 17.37 7.66
N GLN A 92 -10.71 17.74 8.55
CA GLN A 92 -12.00 17.03 8.66
C GLN A 92 -12.78 17.06 7.35
N LEU A 93 -12.83 18.20 6.66
CA LEU A 93 -13.49 18.30 5.34
C LEU A 93 -12.83 17.40 4.30
N VAL A 94 -11.50 17.37 4.25
CA VAL A 94 -10.75 16.51 3.34
C VAL A 94 -10.93 15.03 3.65
N LYS A 95 -10.82 14.65 4.93
CA LYS A 95 -10.94 13.25 5.38
C LYS A 95 -12.38 12.72 5.40
N GLY A 96 -13.37 13.63 5.49
CA GLY A 96 -14.80 13.27 5.44
C GLY A 96 -15.20 12.63 4.11
N GLU A 97 -14.52 12.96 3.03
CA GLU A 97 -14.74 12.35 1.73
C GLU A 97 -13.96 11.02 1.62
N ASN A 98 -14.68 9.92 1.49
CA ASN A 98 -14.10 8.56 1.48
C ASN A 98 -12.96 8.36 0.46
N VAL A 99 -13.05 9.02 -0.70
CA VAL A 99 -12.07 8.94 -1.79
C VAL A 99 -10.73 9.54 -1.38
N TYR A 100 -10.72 10.56 -0.52
CA TYR A 100 -9.51 11.31 -0.13
C TYR A 100 -9.00 10.95 1.28
N ARG A 101 -9.65 10.02 1.95
CA ARG A 101 -9.27 9.56 3.30
C ARG A 101 -7.82 9.07 3.41
N GLN A 102 -7.23 8.70 2.28
CA GLN A 102 -5.88 8.17 2.17
C GLN A 102 -4.79 9.25 1.98
N VAL A 103 -5.15 10.51 1.69
CA VAL A 103 -4.17 11.59 1.60
C VAL A 103 -3.50 11.76 2.95
N ALA A 104 -2.17 11.72 2.99
CA ALA A 104 -1.43 11.90 4.22
C ALA A 104 -1.64 13.32 4.75
N THR A 105 -2.01 13.46 6.04
CA THR A 105 -2.24 14.77 6.66
C THR A 105 -1.35 14.96 7.87
N LEU A 106 -0.66 16.10 7.93
CA LEU A 106 0.19 16.50 9.05
C LEU A 106 -0.28 17.87 9.56
N LEU A 107 -0.64 17.95 10.84
CA LEU A 107 -1.08 19.19 11.49
C LEU A 107 0.10 19.90 12.16
N ALA A 108 0.39 21.14 11.76
CA ALA A 108 1.39 21.99 12.41
C ALA A 108 0.72 22.90 13.46
N LEU A 109 1.14 22.81 14.70
CA LEU A 109 0.57 23.51 15.86
C LEU A 109 1.64 24.41 16.49
N ASN A 110 1.24 25.56 17.00
CA ASN A 110 2.10 26.33 17.91
C ASN A 110 2.02 25.73 19.33
N ALA A 111 3.05 25.90 20.11
CA ALA A 111 3.14 25.30 21.46
C ALA A 111 1.98 25.74 22.39
N HIS A 112 1.46 26.97 22.24
CA HIS A 112 0.35 27.47 23.02
C HIS A 112 -1.02 26.94 22.57
N ASP A 113 -1.16 26.47 21.33
CA ASP A 113 -2.43 25.98 20.79
C ASP A 113 -2.72 24.52 21.22
N VAL A 114 -1.67 23.77 21.59
CA VAL A 114 -1.75 22.33 21.91
C VAL A 114 -2.76 22.02 23.01
N ALA A 115 -2.86 22.87 24.05
CA ALA A 115 -3.78 22.66 25.16
C ALA A 115 -5.26 22.87 24.78
N GLY A 116 -5.54 23.59 23.70
CA GLY A 116 -6.89 23.87 23.21
C GLY A 116 -7.41 22.92 22.14
N VAL A 117 -6.61 21.92 21.75
CA VAL A 117 -6.99 20.97 20.69
C VAL A 117 -7.89 19.87 21.25
N ASP A 118 -9.05 19.68 20.62
CA ASP A 118 -9.91 18.50 20.83
C ASP A 118 -9.34 17.31 20.07
N TRP A 119 -8.40 16.59 20.70
CA TRP A 119 -7.67 15.47 20.07
C TRP A 119 -8.58 14.36 19.53
N PRO A 120 -9.68 13.94 20.21
CA PRO A 120 -10.62 12.97 19.63
C PRO A 120 -11.24 13.40 18.31
N GLY A 121 -11.37 14.71 18.07
CA GLY A 121 -11.92 15.27 16.84
C GLY A 121 -10.86 15.52 15.74
N VAL A 122 -9.58 15.35 16.02
CA VAL A 122 -8.51 15.56 15.03
C VAL A 122 -8.35 14.32 14.15
N GLU A 123 -8.65 14.46 12.86
CA GLU A 123 -8.50 13.38 11.87
C GLU A 123 -7.13 13.42 11.14
N ALA A 124 -6.17 14.21 11.63
CA ALA A 124 -4.81 14.21 11.07
C ALA A 124 -4.07 12.88 11.34
N ASP A 125 -3.26 12.44 10.36
CA ASP A 125 -2.47 11.21 10.52
C ASP A 125 -1.27 11.38 11.45
N ASP A 126 -0.77 12.63 11.61
CA ASP A 126 0.29 12.99 12.55
C ASP A 126 0.24 14.50 12.83
N PHE A 127 1.00 14.97 13.82
CA PHE A 127 1.13 16.38 14.13
C PHE A 127 2.56 16.76 14.52
N MET A 128 2.86 18.05 14.43
CA MET A 128 4.11 18.62 14.87
C MET A 128 3.88 19.92 15.64
N VAL A 129 4.57 20.09 16.76
CA VAL A 129 4.55 21.33 17.52
C VAL A 129 5.71 22.21 17.09
N LEU A 130 5.38 23.39 16.60
CA LEU A 130 6.34 24.39 16.17
C LEU A 130 6.64 25.38 17.33
N PRO A 131 7.86 25.92 17.41
CA PRO A 131 8.15 27.01 18.34
C PRO A 131 7.28 28.21 17.99
N ALA A 132 6.96 29.03 18.99
CA ALA A 132 6.27 30.29 18.75
C ALA A 132 7.05 31.12 17.71
N ALA A 133 6.34 31.57 16.66
CA ALA A 133 6.97 32.45 15.67
C ALA A 133 7.53 33.69 16.40
N PRO A 134 8.75 34.16 16.08
CA PRO A 134 9.25 35.40 16.62
C PRO A 134 8.28 36.53 16.27
N VAL A 135 7.91 37.32 17.26
CA VAL A 135 7.02 38.48 17.05
C VAL A 135 7.64 39.39 16.00
N PRO A 136 6.93 39.72 14.89
CA PRO A 136 7.46 40.60 13.90
C PRO A 136 7.90 41.94 14.52
N VAL A 137 9.15 42.35 14.34
CA VAL A 137 9.62 43.64 14.80
C VAL A 137 8.96 44.69 13.88
N ALA A 138 8.16 45.59 14.48
CA ALA A 138 7.47 46.65 13.75
C ALA A 138 8.49 47.49 12.96
N GLY A 139 8.34 47.53 11.62
CA GLY A 139 9.22 48.28 10.72
C GLY A 139 10.32 47.47 10.02
N ALA A 140 10.39 46.14 10.20
CA ALA A 140 11.27 45.30 9.41
C ALA A 140 10.69 45.11 7.98
N PRO A 141 11.52 45.12 6.93
CA PRO A 141 11.04 44.84 5.58
C PRO A 141 10.43 43.40 5.53
N GLU A 142 9.40 43.25 4.67
CA GLU A 142 8.77 41.93 4.45
C GLU A 142 9.84 40.86 4.16
N GLY A 143 9.91 39.85 5.00
CA GLY A 143 10.91 38.76 4.92
C GLY A 143 12.15 38.91 5.80
N ALA A 144 12.41 40.07 6.43
CA ALA A 144 13.60 40.34 7.24
C ALA A 144 13.55 39.87 8.70
N GLY A 145 12.71 38.94 9.04
CA GLY A 145 12.59 38.38 10.41
C GLY A 145 12.29 36.88 10.46
N CYS A 146 12.36 36.23 9.34
CA CYS A 146 12.07 34.80 9.28
C CYS A 146 13.26 33.98 9.76
N THR A 147 13.18 33.45 10.97
CA THR A 147 14.15 32.49 11.47
C THR A 147 13.75 31.09 10.99
N PRO A 148 14.59 30.40 10.21
CA PRO A 148 14.32 29.01 9.82
C PRO A 148 14.12 28.15 11.07
N LEU A 149 13.36 27.06 10.94
CA LEU A 149 13.23 26.09 12.02
C LEU A 149 14.62 25.62 12.48
N PRO A 150 14.85 25.49 13.80
CA PRO A 150 16.08 24.91 14.31
C PRO A 150 16.37 23.55 13.68
N PRO A 151 17.65 23.20 13.42
CA PRO A 151 18.04 21.94 12.78
C PRO A 151 17.34 20.69 13.30
N PRO A 152 17.18 20.47 14.61
CA PRO A 152 16.46 19.29 15.13
C PRO A 152 15.00 19.23 14.67
N LEU A 153 14.29 20.37 14.68
CA LEU A 153 12.88 20.45 14.26
C LEU A 153 12.72 20.31 12.74
N ALA A 154 13.63 20.85 11.96
CA ALA A 154 13.63 20.68 10.52
C ALA A 154 13.86 19.22 10.12
N THR A 155 14.77 18.52 10.81
CA THR A 155 14.99 17.08 10.65
C THR A 155 13.78 16.26 11.07
N GLU A 156 13.14 16.63 12.19
CA GLU A 156 11.89 15.98 12.63
C GLU A 156 10.76 16.17 11.62
N LEU A 157 10.57 17.37 11.11
CA LEU A 157 9.56 17.65 10.07
C LEU A 157 9.79 16.77 8.83
N SER A 158 11.03 16.70 8.34
CA SER A 158 11.38 15.85 7.21
C SER A 158 11.06 14.38 7.47
N ALA A 159 11.42 13.87 8.65
CA ALA A 159 11.16 12.48 9.02
C ALA A 159 9.66 12.18 9.14
N ARG A 160 8.86 13.08 9.73
CA ARG A 160 7.39 12.92 9.84
C ARG A 160 6.73 12.90 8.47
N ILE A 161 7.12 13.79 7.57
CA ILE A 161 6.61 13.83 6.18
C ILE A 161 6.93 12.52 5.45
N GLU A 162 8.19 12.06 5.50
CA GLU A 162 8.60 10.78 4.90
C GLU A 162 7.83 9.59 5.45
N LEU A 163 7.62 9.55 6.77
CA LEU A 163 6.84 8.50 7.43
C LEU A 163 5.36 8.56 7.03
N ALA A 164 4.76 9.74 6.98
CA ALA A 164 3.36 9.94 6.61
C ALA A 164 3.11 9.46 5.16
N LEU A 165 3.94 9.89 4.21
CA LEU A 165 3.87 9.44 2.82
C LEU A 165 4.08 7.91 2.68
N THR A 166 5.00 7.35 3.47
CA THR A 166 5.25 5.90 3.46
C THR A 166 4.05 5.12 4.00
N ARG A 167 3.41 5.60 5.07
CA ARG A 167 2.21 4.99 5.67
C ARG A 167 1.02 5.07 4.72
N ALA A 168 0.77 6.24 4.13
CA ALA A 168 -0.31 6.43 3.16
C ALA A 168 -0.12 5.52 1.93
N GLY A 169 1.08 5.44 1.37
CA GLY A 169 1.38 4.55 0.25
C GLY A 169 1.16 3.07 0.58
N ARG A 170 1.49 2.63 1.81
CA ARG A 170 1.21 1.26 2.26
C ARG A 170 -0.28 1.01 2.46
N ALA A 171 -1.01 1.98 3.00
CA ALA A 171 -2.46 1.87 3.21
C ALA A 171 -3.23 1.78 1.90
N LEU A 172 -2.83 2.56 0.88
CA LEU A 172 -3.40 2.51 -0.47
C LEU A 172 -3.15 1.18 -1.18
N ASP A 173 -2.01 0.56 -0.94
CA ASP A 173 -1.61 -0.68 -1.60
C ASP A 173 -2.19 -1.93 -0.90
N ALA A 174 -2.53 -1.86 0.39
CA ALA A 174 -3.05 -3.01 1.12
C ALA A 174 -4.47 -3.40 0.64
N SER A 175 -4.70 -4.70 0.47
CA SER A 175 -6.05 -5.21 0.20
C SER A 175 -7.04 -4.79 1.29
N PRO A 176 -8.15 -4.14 0.97
CA PRO A 176 -9.13 -3.68 1.97
C PRO A 176 -9.76 -4.84 2.75
N LEU A 177 -9.91 -6.00 2.14
CA LEU A 177 -10.50 -7.21 2.75
C LEU A 177 -9.50 -7.93 3.64
N THR A 178 -8.35 -8.34 3.09
CA THR A 178 -7.39 -9.21 3.77
C THR A 178 -6.34 -8.46 4.56
N ARG A 179 -6.16 -7.16 4.32
CA ARG A 179 -5.11 -6.28 4.88
C ARG A 179 -3.68 -6.71 4.52
N LEU A 180 -3.53 -7.66 3.62
CA LEU A 180 -2.22 -8.03 3.08
C LEU A 180 -1.69 -6.95 2.14
N PRO A 181 -0.36 -6.78 2.04
CA PRO A 181 0.28 -5.94 1.04
C PRO A 181 -0.20 -6.26 -0.38
N GLY A 182 -0.46 -5.24 -1.19
CA GLY A 182 -0.88 -5.37 -2.58
C GLY A 182 0.28 -5.29 -3.58
N ASN A 183 -0.07 -5.05 -4.84
CA ASN A 183 0.87 -5.17 -5.97
C ASN A 183 2.11 -4.28 -5.85
N THR A 184 1.98 -3.03 -5.40
CA THR A 184 3.13 -2.12 -5.28
C THR A 184 4.14 -2.63 -4.24
N SER A 185 3.66 -3.10 -3.09
CA SER A 185 4.50 -3.68 -2.04
C SER A 185 5.12 -5.00 -2.47
N ILE A 186 4.36 -5.85 -3.17
CA ILE A 186 4.84 -7.13 -3.73
C ILE A 186 6.01 -6.88 -4.68
N ILE A 187 5.84 -5.98 -5.67
CA ILE A 187 6.86 -5.65 -6.66
C ILE A 187 8.11 -5.10 -5.98
N LYS A 188 7.96 -4.12 -5.08
CA LYS A 188 9.08 -3.51 -4.35
C LYS A 188 9.85 -4.52 -3.51
N PHE A 189 9.13 -5.43 -2.82
CA PHE A 189 9.75 -6.44 -1.98
C PHE A 189 10.57 -7.42 -2.80
N ILE A 190 9.99 -8.00 -3.85
CA ILE A 190 10.65 -9.01 -4.70
C ILE A 190 11.81 -8.37 -5.47
N GLN A 191 11.61 -7.17 -6.07
CA GLN A 191 12.70 -6.48 -6.76
C GLN A 191 13.86 -6.19 -5.81
N GLY A 192 13.58 -5.75 -4.58
CA GLY A 192 14.62 -5.53 -3.57
C GLY A 192 15.39 -6.80 -3.16
N LEU A 193 14.79 -7.98 -3.25
CA LEU A 193 15.49 -9.25 -3.05
C LEU A 193 16.40 -9.59 -4.25
N ILE A 194 15.92 -9.38 -5.47
CA ILE A 194 16.68 -9.58 -6.71
C ILE A 194 17.90 -8.65 -6.74
N ASP A 195 17.71 -7.35 -6.46
CA ASP A 195 18.78 -6.35 -6.47
C ASP A 195 19.88 -6.66 -5.43
N ARG A 196 19.49 -7.23 -4.28
CA ARG A 196 20.42 -7.71 -3.25
C ARG A 196 20.98 -9.09 -3.50
N ARG A 197 20.66 -9.72 -4.64
CA ARG A 197 21.08 -11.06 -5.02
C ARG A 197 20.80 -12.12 -3.95
N MET A 198 19.62 -12.04 -3.32
CA MET A 198 19.22 -13.01 -2.31
C MET A 198 18.59 -14.25 -2.95
N ASP A 199 18.85 -15.41 -2.35
CA ASP A 199 18.14 -16.65 -2.69
C ASP A 199 16.74 -16.60 -2.07
N PHE A 200 15.71 -16.90 -2.86
CA PHE A 200 14.32 -16.98 -2.42
C PHE A 200 13.46 -17.81 -3.36
N ALA A 201 12.35 -18.32 -2.84
CA ALA A 201 11.28 -18.90 -3.62
C ALA A 201 10.07 -17.95 -3.61
N LEU A 202 9.54 -17.67 -4.80
CA LEU A 202 8.34 -16.88 -5.04
C LEU A 202 7.20 -17.82 -5.43
N ALA A 203 6.15 -17.87 -4.64
CA ALA A 203 4.98 -18.71 -4.86
C ALA A 203 3.76 -17.83 -5.18
N TYR A 204 3.07 -18.14 -6.28
CA TYR A 204 1.77 -17.60 -6.64
C TYR A 204 0.70 -18.64 -6.31
N ALA A 205 -0.25 -18.31 -5.47
CA ALA A 205 -1.37 -19.14 -5.09
C ALA A 205 -2.68 -18.57 -5.64
N ASP A 206 -3.52 -19.42 -6.21
CA ASP A 206 -4.79 -19.06 -6.86
C ASP A 206 -5.85 -20.07 -6.45
N LEU A 207 -7.08 -19.61 -6.19
CA LEU A 207 -8.20 -20.48 -5.78
C LEU A 207 -8.98 -20.95 -7.01
N ASP A 208 -8.85 -22.22 -7.32
CA ASP A 208 -9.62 -22.84 -8.39
C ASP A 208 -11.11 -22.94 -8.03
N ASN A 209 -11.98 -22.69 -9.01
CA ASN A 209 -13.44 -22.70 -8.88
C ASN A 209 -14.03 -21.66 -7.91
N PHE A 210 -13.26 -20.66 -7.45
CA PHE A 210 -13.71 -19.62 -6.51
C PHE A 210 -14.91 -18.84 -7.08
N LYS A 211 -14.90 -18.54 -8.38
CA LYS A 211 -16.05 -17.86 -9.02
C LYS A 211 -17.33 -18.69 -8.93
N ALA A 212 -17.26 -20.00 -9.22
CA ALA A 212 -18.43 -20.87 -9.14
C ALA A 212 -18.98 -20.97 -7.71
N PHE A 213 -18.10 -20.92 -6.72
CA PHE A 213 -18.47 -20.81 -5.31
C PHE A 213 -19.22 -19.51 -5.02
N ASN A 214 -18.69 -18.35 -5.45
CA ASN A 214 -19.35 -17.05 -5.26
C ASN A 214 -20.72 -16.98 -5.95
N ASP A 215 -20.82 -17.51 -7.16
CA ASP A 215 -22.07 -17.53 -7.93
C ASP A 215 -23.15 -18.35 -7.21
N LYS A 216 -22.78 -19.39 -6.44
CA LYS A 216 -23.72 -20.22 -5.67
C LYS A 216 -23.96 -19.71 -4.24
N TYR A 217 -22.92 -19.37 -3.51
CA TYR A 217 -22.98 -19.08 -2.06
C TYR A 217 -22.97 -17.58 -1.72
N GLY A 218 -22.73 -16.72 -2.73
CA GLY A 218 -22.68 -15.27 -2.59
C GLY A 218 -21.32 -14.73 -2.15
N PHE A 219 -21.09 -13.44 -2.42
CA PHE A 219 -19.81 -12.77 -2.20
C PHE A 219 -19.38 -12.74 -0.73
N SER A 220 -20.33 -12.58 0.22
CA SER A 220 -20.01 -12.54 1.65
C SER A 220 -19.30 -13.83 2.11
N ARG A 221 -19.79 -14.98 1.63
CA ARG A 221 -19.17 -16.28 1.95
C ARG A 221 -17.84 -16.47 1.21
N GLY A 222 -17.71 -15.91 0.01
CA GLY A 222 -16.44 -15.82 -0.71
C GLY A 222 -15.39 -14.97 0.01
N ASP A 223 -15.80 -13.84 0.57
CA ASP A 223 -14.91 -12.99 1.37
C ASP A 223 -14.36 -13.70 2.60
N GLU A 224 -15.17 -14.55 3.24
CA GLU A 224 -14.73 -15.41 4.35
C GLU A 224 -13.64 -16.39 3.90
N VAL A 225 -13.79 -17.00 2.72
CA VAL A 225 -12.76 -17.88 2.13
C VAL A 225 -11.49 -17.12 1.80
N LEU A 226 -11.60 -15.92 1.23
CA LEU A 226 -10.43 -15.07 0.95
C LEU A 226 -9.69 -14.68 2.23
N MET A 227 -10.43 -14.30 3.29
CA MET A 227 -9.81 -13.97 4.58
C MET A 227 -9.16 -15.20 5.23
N LEU A 228 -9.79 -16.37 5.13
CA LEU A 228 -9.20 -17.62 5.61
C LEU A 228 -7.89 -17.91 4.88
N THR A 229 -7.89 -17.85 3.54
CA THR A 229 -6.70 -18.11 2.71
C THR A 229 -5.57 -17.15 3.08
N ALA A 230 -5.86 -15.85 3.24
CA ALA A 230 -4.89 -14.86 3.67
C ALA A 230 -4.26 -15.21 5.04
N ARG A 231 -5.08 -15.61 6.02
CA ARG A 231 -4.61 -16.01 7.36
C ARG A 231 -3.77 -17.28 7.32
N LEU A 232 -4.18 -18.25 6.52
CA LEU A 232 -3.46 -19.50 6.33
C LEU A 232 -2.07 -19.25 5.75
N LEU A 233 -1.98 -18.47 4.68
CA LEU A 233 -0.71 -18.08 4.06
C LEU A 233 0.18 -17.32 5.04
N ALA A 234 -0.38 -16.30 5.73
CA ALA A 234 0.37 -15.48 6.68
C ALA A 234 0.89 -16.31 7.87
N THR A 235 0.10 -17.29 8.37
CA THR A 235 0.52 -18.18 9.45
C THR A 235 1.61 -19.12 8.97
N THR A 236 1.45 -19.75 7.81
CA THR A 236 2.44 -20.69 7.25
C THR A 236 3.78 -19.97 7.02
N VAL A 237 3.77 -18.78 6.41
CA VAL A 237 5.00 -18.02 6.11
C VAL A 237 5.67 -17.52 7.40
N ARG A 238 4.90 -17.16 8.43
CA ARG A 238 5.46 -16.75 9.73
C ARG A 238 6.20 -17.90 10.44
N GLU A 239 5.77 -19.13 10.22
CA GLU A 239 6.36 -20.34 10.83
C GLU A 239 7.59 -20.84 10.06
N VAL A 240 7.84 -20.33 8.84
CA VAL A 240 9.03 -20.66 8.05
C VAL A 240 10.28 -20.18 8.77
N ARG A 241 11.32 -21.00 8.75
CA ARG A 241 12.62 -20.64 9.34
C ARG A 241 13.45 -19.81 8.38
N GLY A 242 14.00 -18.71 8.88
CA GLY A 242 14.88 -17.82 8.10
C GLY A 242 14.15 -16.73 7.32
N GLN A 243 14.91 -16.07 6.47
CA GLN A 243 14.45 -14.96 5.64
C GLN A 243 14.89 -15.19 4.20
N PRO A 244 14.17 -14.71 3.20
CA PRO A 244 13.05 -13.78 3.29
C PRO A 244 11.70 -14.46 3.60
N ALA A 245 10.78 -13.71 4.21
CA ALA A 245 9.41 -14.12 4.47
C ALA A 245 8.43 -12.97 4.16
N PHE A 246 7.46 -13.20 3.29
CA PHE A 246 6.50 -12.18 2.86
C PHE A 246 5.21 -12.83 2.35
N VAL A 247 4.07 -12.14 2.53
CA VAL A 247 2.78 -12.52 1.95
C VAL A 247 2.12 -11.27 1.37
N GLY A 248 1.53 -11.39 0.19
CA GLY A 248 0.79 -10.32 -0.49
C GLY A 248 -0.48 -10.84 -1.15
N HIS A 249 -1.43 -9.94 -1.39
CA HIS A 249 -2.67 -10.20 -2.09
C HIS A 249 -2.69 -9.40 -3.40
N VAL A 250 -2.61 -10.11 -4.52
CA VAL A 250 -2.56 -9.51 -5.86
C VAL A 250 -3.93 -8.93 -6.25
N GLY A 251 -5.00 -9.62 -5.88
CA GLY A 251 -6.38 -9.23 -6.11
C GLY A 251 -7.29 -10.41 -6.44
N GLY A 252 -8.58 -10.29 -6.15
CA GLY A 252 -9.52 -11.38 -6.32
C GLY A 252 -9.12 -12.60 -5.48
N ASP A 253 -8.84 -13.72 -6.14
CA ASP A 253 -8.43 -15.01 -5.58
C ASP A 253 -6.91 -15.29 -5.70
N ASP A 254 -6.12 -14.29 -6.14
CA ASP A 254 -4.68 -14.39 -6.38
C ASP A 254 -3.84 -13.87 -5.20
N TYR A 255 -2.94 -14.69 -4.69
CA TYR A 255 -2.00 -14.38 -3.62
C TYR A 255 -0.56 -14.66 -4.03
N VAL A 256 0.36 -14.02 -3.31
CA VAL A 256 1.80 -14.25 -3.45
C VAL A 256 2.39 -14.48 -2.07
N PHE A 257 3.32 -15.43 -1.97
CA PHE A 257 4.17 -15.53 -0.79
C PHE A 257 5.62 -15.82 -1.17
N VAL A 258 6.53 -15.41 -0.30
CA VAL A 258 7.97 -15.58 -0.48
C VAL A 258 8.53 -16.29 0.76
N THR A 259 9.40 -17.26 0.52
CA THR A 259 10.09 -18.04 1.55
C THR A 259 11.56 -18.25 1.16
N PRO A 260 12.43 -18.68 2.09
CA PRO A 260 13.71 -19.28 1.72
C PRO A 260 13.47 -20.47 0.80
N VAL A 261 14.41 -20.73 -0.11
CA VAL A 261 14.26 -21.78 -1.13
C VAL A 261 14.08 -23.16 -0.49
N ASP A 262 14.83 -23.44 0.57
CA ASP A 262 14.84 -24.75 1.25
C ASP A 262 13.53 -25.02 2.04
N GLU A 263 12.78 -23.99 2.38
CA GLU A 263 11.51 -24.07 3.10
C GLU A 263 10.27 -24.05 2.17
N ALA A 264 10.48 -23.73 0.88
CA ALA A 264 9.38 -23.48 -0.06
C ALA A 264 8.45 -24.69 -0.26
N GLU A 265 9.02 -25.87 -0.39
CA GLU A 265 8.23 -27.08 -0.61
C GLU A 265 7.41 -27.44 0.63
N ASP A 266 8.00 -27.34 1.83
CA ASP A 266 7.28 -27.59 3.07
C ASP A 266 6.17 -26.56 3.30
N ALA A 267 6.43 -25.28 3.01
CA ALA A 267 5.40 -24.24 3.06
C ALA A 267 4.24 -24.54 2.12
N CYS A 268 4.52 -24.89 0.85
CA CYS A 268 3.48 -25.25 -0.12
C CYS A 268 2.65 -26.46 0.34
N ARG A 269 3.31 -27.50 0.86
CA ARG A 269 2.64 -28.71 1.38
C ARG A 269 1.72 -28.39 2.54
N ARG A 270 2.15 -27.54 3.47
CA ARG A 270 1.34 -27.09 4.61
C ARG A 270 0.15 -26.24 4.15
N VAL A 271 0.35 -25.33 3.19
CA VAL A 271 -0.75 -24.53 2.64
C VAL A 271 -1.80 -25.43 2.00
N VAL A 272 -1.40 -26.34 1.12
CA VAL A 272 -2.30 -27.28 0.43
C VAL A 272 -3.06 -28.14 1.45
N GLY A 273 -2.34 -28.78 2.38
CA GLY A 273 -2.96 -29.65 3.37
C GLY A 273 -3.95 -28.95 4.29
N ALA A 274 -3.62 -27.73 4.74
CA ALA A 274 -4.50 -26.95 5.60
C ALA A 274 -5.71 -26.39 4.83
N PHE A 275 -5.52 -25.96 3.58
CA PHE A 275 -6.62 -25.50 2.72
C PHE A 275 -7.62 -26.63 2.46
N ASP A 276 -7.15 -27.80 2.04
CA ASP A 276 -8.01 -28.96 1.77
C ASP A 276 -8.76 -29.48 3.01
N ALA A 277 -8.15 -29.34 4.18
CA ALA A 277 -8.80 -29.72 5.44
C ALA A 277 -9.94 -28.75 5.84
N ILE A 278 -9.83 -27.46 5.53
CA ILE A 278 -10.75 -26.44 6.03
C ILE A 278 -11.83 -26.08 5.00
N VAL A 279 -11.47 -25.99 3.71
CA VAL A 279 -12.36 -25.52 2.65
C VAL A 279 -13.68 -26.29 2.53
N PRO A 280 -13.75 -27.61 2.70
CA PRO A 280 -15.03 -28.33 2.67
C PRO A 280 -16.07 -27.81 3.68
N GLY A 281 -15.62 -27.21 4.80
CA GLY A 281 -16.50 -26.60 5.80
C GLY A 281 -17.31 -25.39 5.31
N PHE A 282 -16.92 -24.78 4.20
CA PHE A 282 -17.64 -23.67 3.57
C PHE A 282 -18.79 -24.09 2.66
N TYR A 283 -18.94 -25.40 2.43
CA TYR A 283 -19.99 -25.96 1.59
C TYR A 283 -21.10 -26.54 2.43
N ASP A 284 -22.33 -26.51 1.88
CA ASP A 284 -23.46 -27.23 2.46
C ASP A 284 -23.22 -28.72 2.46
N ALA A 285 -23.95 -29.48 3.29
CA ALA A 285 -23.75 -30.90 3.48
C ALA A 285 -23.84 -31.68 2.16
N ASP A 286 -24.84 -31.36 1.32
CA ASP A 286 -25.08 -32.05 0.04
C ASP A 286 -23.94 -31.84 -0.98
N ASP A 287 -23.41 -30.62 -1.08
CA ASP A 287 -22.31 -30.33 -1.98
C ASP A 287 -20.99 -30.94 -1.48
N ARG A 288 -20.79 -30.90 -0.17
CA ARG A 288 -19.62 -31.49 0.45
C ARG A 288 -19.61 -33.03 0.28
N GLU A 289 -20.75 -33.69 0.46
CA GLU A 289 -20.86 -35.12 0.26
C GLU A 289 -20.68 -35.51 -1.22
N ARG A 290 -21.20 -34.71 -2.11
CA ARG A 290 -21.03 -34.85 -3.57
C ARG A 290 -19.61 -34.56 -4.03
N GLY A 291 -18.84 -33.81 -3.28
CA GLY A 291 -17.51 -33.32 -3.68
C GLY A 291 -17.54 -32.27 -4.82
N ALA A 292 -18.69 -31.67 -5.11
CA ALA A 292 -18.89 -30.77 -6.21
C ALA A 292 -20.12 -29.88 -6.01
N ILE A 293 -20.11 -28.70 -6.67
CA ILE A 293 -21.25 -27.78 -6.74
C ILE A 293 -21.87 -27.79 -8.14
N VAL A 294 -23.18 -27.58 -8.20
CA VAL A 294 -23.91 -27.34 -9.45
C VAL A 294 -24.17 -25.83 -9.55
N ALA A 295 -23.60 -25.19 -10.54
CA ALA A 295 -23.72 -23.75 -10.79
C ALA A 295 -23.81 -23.44 -12.29
N HIS A 296 -24.17 -22.19 -12.64
CA HIS A 296 -24.20 -21.76 -14.04
C HIS A 296 -22.80 -21.30 -14.49
N ASP A 297 -22.39 -21.73 -15.68
CA ASP A 297 -21.17 -21.23 -16.30
C ASP A 297 -21.36 -19.81 -16.87
N ARG A 298 -20.31 -19.24 -17.51
CA ARG A 298 -20.36 -17.91 -18.14
C ARG A 298 -21.35 -17.80 -19.29
N GLN A 299 -21.85 -18.91 -19.81
CA GLN A 299 -22.81 -19.01 -20.89
C GLN A 299 -24.22 -19.30 -20.38
N GLY A 300 -24.42 -19.34 -19.05
CA GLY A 300 -25.72 -19.65 -18.42
C GLY A 300 -26.05 -21.13 -18.40
N GLN A 301 -25.15 -22.04 -18.78
CA GLN A 301 -25.39 -23.47 -18.76
C GLN A 301 -25.09 -24.05 -17.37
N VAL A 302 -25.95 -24.96 -16.92
CA VAL A 302 -25.75 -25.68 -15.67
C VAL A 302 -24.55 -26.62 -15.81
N ARG A 303 -23.55 -26.45 -14.97
CA ARG A 303 -22.36 -27.30 -14.90
C ARG A 303 -22.05 -27.72 -13.49
N THR A 304 -21.34 -28.84 -13.38
CA THR A 304 -20.79 -29.33 -12.11
C THR A 304 -19.34 -28.87 -12.01
N PHE A 305 -19.00 -28.20 -10.91
CA PHE A 305 -17.66 -27.76 -10.60
C PHE A 305 -17.15 -28.52 -9.35
N PRO A 306 -15.92 -29.01 -9.34
CA PRO A 306 -15.30 -29.53 -8.12
C PRO A 306 -15.32 -28.51 -6.99
N LEU A 307 -15.15 -28.95 -5.76
CA LEU A 307 -14.90 -28.04 -4.63
C LEU A 307 -13.66 -27.18 -4.93
N MET A 308 -13.57 -26.02 -4.28
CA MET A 308 -12.39 -25.17 -4.42
C MET A 308 -11.11 -25.92 -4.06
N ALA A 309 -10.06 -25.60 -4.80
CA ALA A 309 -8.71 -26.06 -4.58
C ALA A 309 -7.75 -24.88 -4.63
N VAL A 310 -6.52 -25.05 -4.14
CA VAL A 310 -5.47 -24.05 -4.26
C VAL A 310 -4.37 -24.55 -5.19
N SER A 311 -4.14 -23.79 -6.27
CA SER A 311 -3.06 -24.05 -7.23
C SER A 311 -1.87 -23.12 -6.95
N ILE A 312 -0.69 -23.67 -6.66
CA ILE A 312 0.49 -22.90 -6.30
C ILE A 312 1.59 -23.08 -7.36
N ALA A 313 2.04 -21.99 -7.96
CA ALA A 313 3.16 -21.92 -8.90
C ALA A 313 4.39 -21.34 -8.21
N VAL A 314 5.51 -22.06 -8.20
CA VAL A 314 6.74 -21.64 -7.50
C VAL A 314 7.87 -21.39 -8.48
N VAL A 315 8.49 -20.22 -8.36
CA VAL A 315 9.70 -19.82 -9.10
C VAL A 315 10.80 -19.50 -8.10
N CYS A 316 11.99 -20.09 -8.27
CA CYS A 316 13.12 -19.85 -7.40
C CYS A 316 14.09 -18.85 -8.02
N ASN A 317 14.61 -17.94 -7.19
CA ASN A 317 15.79 -17.12 -7.47
C ASN A 317 16.96 -17.71 -6.66
N ARG A 318 18.02 -18.16 -7.33
CA ARG A 318 19.20 -18.78 -6.69
C ARG A 318 20.50 -18.19 -7.26
N PRO A 319 20.81 -16.92 -7.04
CA PRO A 319 22.07 -16.32 -7.44
C PRO A 319 23.30 -17.08 -6.92
N SER A 320 23.22 -17.67 -5.74
CA SER A 320 24.26 -18.53 -5.15
C SER A 320 24.57 -19.76 -5.98
N ALA A 321 23.59 -20.27 -6.76
CA ALA A 321 23.74 -21.39 -7.69
C ALA A 321 23.88 -20.95 -9.17
N GLY A 322 24.06 -19.65 -9.43
CA GLY A 322 24.16 -19.10 -10.79
C GLY A 322 22.81 -18.96 -11.52
N LEU A 323 21.70 -19.14 -10.82
CA LEU A 323 20.32 -19.07 -11.35
C LEU A 323 19.62 -17.85 -10.82
N SER A 324 19.86 -16.68 -11.41
CA SER A 324 19.26 -15.40 -10.97
C SER A 324 18.20 -14.89 -11.93
N LEU A 325 17.16 -14.31 -11.36
CA LEU A 325 16.17 -13.52 -12.07
C LEU A 325 16.75 -12.12 -12.34
N ALA A 326 16.46 -11.55 -13.51
CA ALA A 326 16.94 -10.21 -13.87
C ALA A 326 16.07 -9.11 -13.20
N HIS A 327 14.76 -9.34 -13.11
CA HIS A 327 13.80 -8.39 -12.54
C HIS A 327 12.46 -9.09 -12.21
N TYR A 328 11.61 -8.40 -11.44
CA TYR A 328 10.28 -8.90 -11.06
C TYR A 328 9.43 -9.39 -12.24
N GLY A 329 9.44 -8.67 -13.37
CA GLY A 329 8.66 -9.05 -14.57
C GLY A 329 9.03 -10.42 -15.11
N GLU A 330 10.30 -10.82 -15.03
CA GLU A 330 10.73 -12.18 -15.39
C GLU A 330 10.16 -13.21 -14.42
N ALA A 331 10.22 -12.94 -13.12
CA ALA A 331 9.64 -13.81 -12.09
C ALA A 331 8.15 -14.04 -12.33
N SER A 332 7.40 -12.96 -12.56
CA SER A 332 5.96 -12.98 -12.82
C SER A 332 5.63 -13.74 -14.12
N TYR A 333 6.39 -13.50 -15.19
CA TYR A 333 6.21 -14.22 -16.45
C TYR A 333 6.43 -15.73 -16.25
N ARG A 334 7.53 -16.14 -15.61
CA ARG A 334 7.80 -17.55 -15.34
C ARG A 334 6.71 -18.19 -14.48
N ALA A 335 6.27 -17.50 -13.42
CA ALA A 335 5.18 -17.95 -12.57
C ALA A 335 3.88 -18.16 -13.35
N SER A 336 3.55 -17.28 -14.30
CA SER A 336 2.37 -17.43 -15.15
C SER A 336 2.39 -18.68 -16.04
N GLN A 337 3.58 -19.11 -16.48
CA GLN A 337 3.74 -20.37 -17.23
C GLN A 337 3.56 -21.58 -16.33
N VAL A 338 4.12 -21.54 -15.11
CA VAL A 338 3.99 -22.62 -14.13
C VAL A 338 2.55 -22.71 -13.61
N LYS A 339 1.85 -21.58 -13.45
CA LYS A 339 0.44 -21.52 -13.03
C LYS A 339 -0.46 -22.29 -14.00
N LYS A 340 -0.22 -22.24 -15.31
CA LYS A 340 -0.96 -23.06 -16.28
C LYS A 340 -0.81 -24.54 -16.01
N LEU A 341 0.42 -25.00 -15.71
CA LEU A 341 0.68 -26.40 -15.39
C LEU A 341 0.07 -26.86 -14.06
N ALA A 342 -0.05 -25.93 -13.08
CA ALA A 342 -0.74 -26.22 -11.83
C ALA A 342 -2.26 -26.36 -12.06
N LYS A 343 -2.87 -25.47 -12.83
CA LYS A 343 -4.31 -25.49 -13.14
C LYS A 343 -4.76 -26.68 -14.00
N ASP A 344 -3.85 -27.34 -14.70
CA ASP A 344 -4.15 -28.58 -15.44
C ASP A 344 -4.26 -29.80 -14.51
N ARG A 345 -3.93 -29.64 -13.21
CA ARG A 345 -4.04 -30.71 -12.21
C ARG A 345 -5.38 -30.66 -11.49
N THR A 346 -5.89 -31.81 -11.09
CA THR A 346 -7.13 -31.91 -10.30
C THR A 346 -6.82 -31.78 -8.82
N GLY A 347 -7.57 -30.91 -8.10
CA GLY A 347 -7.41 -30.66 -6.68
C GLY A 347 -6.24 -29.72 -6.36
N SER A 348 -6.03 -29.48 -5.07
CA SER A 348 -4.97 -28.58 -4.63
C SER A 348 -3.59 -29.14 -4.94
N CYS A 349 -2.72 -28.27 -5.46
CA CYS A 349 -1.38 -28.71 -5.86
C CYS A 349 -0.37 -27.58 -5.82
N TYR A 350 0.91 -27.92 -5.87
CA TYR A 350 1.99 -26.99 -6.13
C TYR A 350 2.92 -27.52 -7.22
N VAL A 351 3.48 -26.60 -8.00
CA VAL A 351 4.39 -26.89 -9.11
C VAL A 351 5.57 -25.94 -9.08
N PHE A 352 6.78 -26.48 -9.09
CA PHE A 352 8.02 -25.71 -9.22
C PHE A 352 8.41 -25.50 -10.68
N ASP A 353 8.96 -24.33 -11.01
CA ASP A 353 9.59 -24.08 -12.31
C ASP A 353 10.85 -24.96 -12.45
N ARG A 354 10.78 -25.99 -13.28
CA ARG A 354 11.87 -26.92 -13.50
C ARG A 354 13.00 -26.39 -14.37
N ARG A 355 12.83 -25.21 -14.99
CA ARG A 355 13.87 -24.60 -15.83
C ARG A 355 15.05 -24.05 -15.02
N GLN A 356 14.94 -24.12 -13.70
CA GLN A 356 15.94 -23.67 -12.72
C GLN A 356 16.22 -24.72 -11.64
N ALA A 357 15.86 -25.97 -11.88
CA ALA A 357 16.15 -27.09 -10.99
C ALA A 357 17.47 -27.78 -11.36
#